data_d26437cd152582d09441f7c00dd1388c
#
_entry.id   d26437cd152582d09441f7c00dd1388c
#
_cell.length_a   1.000
_cell.length_b   1.000
_cell.length_c   1.000
_cell.angle_alpha   90.00
_cell.angle_beta   90.00
_cell.angle_gamma   90.00
#
_symmetry.space_group_name_H-M   'P 1'
#
loop_
_entity.id
_entity.type
_entity.pdbx_description
1 polymer ?
#
loop_
_entity_poly.entity_id
_entity_poly.type
_entity_poly.pdbx_seq_one_letter_code
_entity_poly.pdbx_strand_id
1 'polypeptide(L)'
;KQICVYGINAYYTELNTAKMLHDLNISCKIDEKKISRRMDKLGKHSGYELDELQKEAVVTAAGHGLLVLTGGPGTGKTTTINAMIDYFDSEGLEVRLAAPTGRAAKRMQEATGCEAQTIHRMLEISGAADEEEGPKQFERNEENPLEADVIIVDEMSMVDIYLMHALLKAVTVGTRLILVGDRDQLPSVGPGSVLKDIIESECFPLVCLTHIFRQEGGSDI
;
A
#
# COMPACT_ATOMS: atom_id res chain seq x y z
N LYS A 1 -14.56 18.89 -21.11
CA LYS A 1 -13.09 18.86 -20.95
C LYS A 1 -12.73 19.96 -19.98
N GLN A 2 -12.15 19.58 -18.85
CA GLN A 2 -11.66 20.55 -17.86
C GLN A 2 -10.22 20.91 -18.26
N ILE A 3 -9.91 22.21 -18.30
CA ILE A 3 -8.54 22.68 -18.57
C ILE A 3 -7.85 22.80 -17.21
N CYS A 4 -6.81 22.01 -17.02
CA CYS A 4 -5.97 22.10 -15.82
C CYS A 4 -4.66 22.83 -16.15
N VAL A 5 -4.19 23.70 -15.24
CA VAL A 5 -2.93 24.42 -15.36
C VAL A 5 -1.93 23.84 -14.36
N TYR A 6 -0.81 23.39 -14.84
CA TYR A 6 0.26 22.76 -14.03
C TYR A 6 1.54 23.58 -14.08
N GLY A 7 2.29 23.59 -12.97
CA GLY A 7 3.73 23.85 -13.04
C GLY A 7 4.41 22.68 -13.77
N ILE A 8 5.39 22.97 -14.62
CA ILE A 8 6.04 21.98 -15.50
C ILE A 8 6.57 20.74 -14.72
N ASN A 9 7.18 20.98 -13.55
CA ASN A 9 7.70 19.91 -12.71
C ASN A 9 6.59 19.00 -12.16
N ALA A 10 5.48 19.59 -11.69
CA ALA A 10 4.33 18.85 -11.18
C ALA A 10 3.70 17.98 -12.28
N TYR A 11 3.58 18.52 -13.48
CA TYR A 11 3.06 17.79 -14.64
C TYR A 11 3.91 16.53 -14.96
N TYR A 12 5.23 16.69 -15.05
CA TYR A 12 6.10 15.55 -15.34
C TYR A 12 6.17 14.55 -14.19
N THR A 13 6.11 15.02 -12.94
CA THR A 13 6.04 14.11 -11.77
C THR A 13 4.78 13.26 -11.83
N GLU A 14 3.63 13.85 -12.08
CA GLU A 14 2.35 13.13 -12.20
C GLU A 14 2.37 12.15 -13.38
N LEU A 15 2.82 12.59 -14.56
CA LEU A 15 2.92 11.75 -15.74
C LEU A 15 3.85 10.54 -15.52
N ASN A 16 5.02 10.75 -14.92
CA ASN A 16 5.97 9.68 -14.63
C ASN A 16 5.43 8.73 -13.57
N THR A 17 4.77 9.26 -12.54
CA THR A 17 4.09 8.45 -11.51
C THR A 17 3.04 7.54 -12.14
N ALA A 18 2.21 8.07 -13.02
CA ALA A 18 1.20 7.29 -13.73
C ALA A 18 1.81 6.18 -14.61
N LYS A 19 2.92 6.47 -15.31
CA LYS A 19 3.66 5.46 -16.09
C LYS A 19 4.21 4.36 -15.21
N MET A 20 4.88 4.69 -14.12
CA MET A 20 5.45 3.70 -13.20
C MET A 20 4.37 2.82 -12.57
N LEU A 21 3.22 3.37 -12.20
CA LEU A 21 2.07 2.59 -11.73
C LEU A 21 1.57 1.62 -12.81
N HIS A 22 1.47 2.06 -14.05
CA HIS A 22 1.08 1.22 -15.17
C HIS A 22 2.08 0.08 -15.40
N ASP A 23 3.39 0.37 -15.33
CA ASP A 23 4.45 -0.62 -15.54
C ASP A 23 4.50 -1.66 -14.43
N LEU A 24 4.14 -1.30 -13.19
CA LEU A 24 4.01 -2.23 -12.07
C LEU A 24 2.76 -3.12 -12.18
N ASN A 25 1.72 -2.70 -12.88
CA ASN A 25 0.44 -3.40 -12.96
C ASN A 25 0.51 -4.63 -13.89
N ILE A 26 1.41 -5.55 -13.57
CA ILE A 26 1.55 -6.82 -14.29
C ILE A 26 0.61 -7.85 -13.65
N SER A 27 -0.11 -8.62 -14.48
CA SER A 27 -0.92 -9.74 -14.03
C SER A 27 -0.19 -11.08 -14.24
N CYS A 28 -0.31 -11.96 -13.24
CA CYS A 28 0.24 -13.31 -13.28
C CYS A 28 -0.90 -14.32 -13.24
N LYS A 29 -0.72 -15.46 -13.93
CA LYS A 29 -1.66 -16.57 -13.81
C LYS A 29 -1.52 -17.21 -12.42
N ILE A 30 -2.62 -17.27 -11.70
CA ILE A 30 -2.71 -17.85 -10.36
C ILE A 30 -3.79 -18.94 -10.31
N ASP A 31 -3.68 -19.84 -9.36
CA ASP A 31 -4.74 -20.77 -8.98
C ASP A 31 -5.50 -20.21 -7.77
N GLU A 32 -6.56 -19.47 -8.04
CA GLU A 32 -7.39 -18.82 -7.02
C GLU A 32 -7.93 -19.82 -5.99
N LYS A 33 -8.32 -21.03 -6.44
CA LYS A 33 -8.82 -22.08 -5.53
C LYS A 33 -7.75 -22.58 -4.58
N LYS A 34 -6.51 -22.68 -5.06
CA LYS A 34 -5.36 -23.06 -4.22
C LYS A 34 -5.07 -21.98 -3.18
N ILE A 35 -5.10 -20.72 -3.60
CA ILE A 35 -4.89 -19.56 -2.70
C ILE A 35 -5.99 -19.53 -1.62
N SER A 36 -7.26 -19.59 -2.01
CA SER A 36 -8.39 -19.58 -1.07
C SER A 36 -8.31 -20.71 -0.04
N ARG A 37 -8.00 -21.95 -0.48
CA ARG A 37 -7.83 -23.07 0.45
C ARG A 37 -6.65 -22.89 1.40
N ARG A 38 -5.58 -22.24 0.94
CA ARG A 38 -4.43 -21.94 1.79
C ARG A 38 -4.78 -20.92 2.85
N MET A 39 -5.50 -19.87 2.46
CA MET A 39 -5.97 -18.85 3.38
C MET A 39 -6.94 -19.40 4.44
N ASP A 40 -7.86 -20.29 4.07
CA ASP A 40 -8.76 -20.95 5.02
C ASP A 40 -7.99 -21.78 6.08
N LYS A 41 -6.85 -22.35 5.69
CA LYS A 41 -5.97 -23.05 6.63
C LYS A 41 -5.19 -22.10 7.52
N LEU A 42 -4.64 -21.03 6.94
CA LEU A 42 -3.90 -20.01 7.70
C LEU A 42 -4.82 -19.29 8.68
N GLY A 43 -6.01 -18.88 8.26
CA GLY A 43 -6.98 -18.21 9.13
C GLY A 43 -7.38 -19.07 10.34
N LYS A 44 -7.56 -20.37 10.17
CA LYS A 44 -7.82 -21.32 11.29
C LYS A 44 -6.67 -21.36 12.29
N HIS A 45 -5.44 -21.18 11.83
CA HIS A 45 -4.25 -21.20 12.67
C HIS A 45 -4.04 -19.87 13.38
N SER A 46 -4.24 -18.76 12.67
CA SER A 46 -4.05 -17.39 13.16
C SER A 46 -5.30 -16.83 13.88
N GLY A 47 -6.42 -17.56 13.87
CA GLY A 47 -7.60 -17.21 14.64
C GLY A 47 -8.47 -16.10 14.03
N TYR A 48 -8.40 -15.89 12.70
CA TYR A 48 -9.30 -15.00 11.99
C TYR A 48 -10.10 -15.72 10.91
N GLU A 49 -11.28 -15.22 10.62
CA GLU A 49 -12.14 -15.64 9.52
C GLU A 49 -12.29 -14.47 8.54
N LEU A 50 -11.99 -14.72 7.27
CA LEU A 50 -12.07 -13.70 6.22
C LEU A 50 -13.41 -13.79 5.50
N ASP A 51 -13.99 -12.64 5.23
CA ASP A 51 -15.12 -12.54 4.30
C ASP A 51 -14.65 -12.65 2.82
N GLU A 52 -15.62 -12.70 1.91
CA GLU A 52 -15.34 -12.90 0.48
C GLU A 52 -14.50 -11.75 -0.12
N LEU A 53 -14.74 -10.48 0.28
CA LEU A 53 -13.98 -9.34 -0.21
C LEU A 53 -12.55 -9.34 0.33
N GLN A 54 -12.35 -9.76 1.57
CA GLN A 54 -11.01 -9.91 2.15
C GLN A 54 -10.23 -11.03 1.46
N LYS A 55 -10.88 -12.16 1.15
CA LYS A 55 -10.28 -13.23 0.35
C LYS A 55 -9.94 -12.78 -1.06
N GLU A 56 -10.86 -12.07 -1.72
CA GLU A 56 -10.64 -11.47 -3.03
C GLU A 56 -9.42 -10.55 -3.03
N ALA A 57 -9.25 -9.74 -1.98
CA ALA A 57 -8.11 -8.84 -1.85
C ALA A 57 -6.78 -9.62 -1.82
N VAL A 58 -6.68 -10.74 -1.10
CA VAL A 58 -5.45 -11.55 -1.06
C VAL A 58 -5.22 -12.25 -2.40
N VAL A 59 -6.26 -12.78 -3.03
CA VAL A 59 -6.18 -13.40 -4.36
C VAL A 59 -5.71 -12.37 -5.39
N THR A 60 -6.28 -11.18 -5.38
CA THR A 60 -5.91 -10.09 -6.29
C THR A 60 -4.46 -9.64 -6.05
N ALA A 61 -4.04 -9.49 -4.79
CA ALA A 61 -2.66 -9.16 -4.43
C ALA A 61 -1.66 -10.23 -4.93
N ALA A 62 -2.03 -11.49 -4.88
CA ALA A 62 -1.19 -12.59 -5.37
C ALA A 62 -1.06 -12.59 -6.90
N GLY A 63 -2.12 -12.17 -7.61
CA GLY A 63 -2.20 -12.21 -9.08
C GLY A 63 -1.74 -10.94 -9.80
N HIS A 64 -1.49 -9.83 -9.09
CA HIS A 64 -1.17 -8.55 -9.71
C HIS A 64 0.05 -7.90 -9.04
N GLY A 65 0.77 -7.12 -9.82
CA GLY A 65 1.89 -6.30 -9.33
C GLY A 65 1.45 -5.05 -8.59
N LEU A 66 0.19 -4.63 -8.76
CA LEU A 66 -0.40 -3.49 -8.05
C LEU A 66 -1.80 -3.86 -7.57
N LEU A 67 -2.12 -3.51 -6.33
CA LEU A 67 -3.47 -3.59 -5.77
C LEU A 67 -3.77 -2.34 -4.96
N VAL A 68 -4.97 -1.80 -5.13
CA VAL A 68 -5.54 -0.80 -4.22
C VAL A 68 -6.59 -1.47 -3.33
N LEU A 69 -6.39 -1.38 -2.02
CA LEU A 69 -7.33 -1.86 -1.02
C LEU A 69 -7.92 -0.66 -0.29
N THR A 70 -9.21 -0.42 -0.44
CA THR A 70 -9.89 0.69 0.23
C THR A 70 -11.03 0.21 1.11
N GLY A 71 -11.41 1.03 2.07
CA GLY A 71 -12.54 0.78 2.97
C GLY A 71 -12.54 1.75 4.14
N GLY A 72 -13.70 2.02 4.68
CA GLY A 72 -13.88 2.89 5.84
C GLY A 72 -13.30 2.31 7.14
N PRO A 73 -13.43 3.03 8.25
CA PRO A 73 -13.06 2.52 9.57
C PRO A 73 -13.86 1.26 9.92
N GLY A 74 -13.20 0.25 10.50
CA GLY A 74 -13.85 -0.98 10.96
C GLY A 74 -14.24 -1.97 9.85
N THR A 75 -13.80 -1.77 8.61
CA THR A 75 -14.07 -2.70 7.49
C THR A 75 -13.10 -3.87 7.41
N GLY A 76 -12.17 -3.99 8.36
CA GLY A 76 -11.25 -5.12 8.41
C GLY A 76 -10.01 -4.99 7.54
N LYS A 77 -9.60 -3.76 7.17
CA LYS A 77 -8.34 -3.53 6.42
C LYS A 77 -7.14 -4.19 7.10
N THR A 78 -6.99 -4.00 8.40
CA THR A 78 -5.90 -4.59 9.18
C THR A 78 -5.92 -6.12 9.16
N THR A 79 -7.09 -6.73 9.29
CA THR A 79 -7.26 -8.19 9.18
C THR A 79 -6.86 -8.68 7.79
N THR A 80 -7.23 -7.93 6.75
CA THR A 80 -6.85 -8.25 5.37
C THR A 80 -5.33 -8.13 5.17
N ILE A 81 -4.69 -7.09 5.73
CA ILE A 81 -3.22 -6.94 5.71
C ILE A 81 -2.55 -8.14 6.39
N ASN A 82 -3.02 -8.56 7.58
CA ASN A 82 -2.48 -9.73 8.27
C ASN A 82 -2.61 -10.99 7.42
N ALA A 83 -3.76 -11.20 6.79
CA ALA A 83 -3.96 -12.34 5.90
C ALA A 83 -3.04 -12.32 4.67
N MET A 84 -2.75 -11.12 4.12
CA MET A 84 -1.78 -10.97 3.04
C MET A 84 -0.36 -11.31 3.52
N ILE A 85 0.04 -10.84 4.70
CA ILE A 85 1.34 -11.15 5.30
C ILE A 85 1.47 -12.66 5.49
N ASP A 86 0.51 -13.30 6.17
CA ASP A 86 0.50 -14.75 6.42
C ASP A 86 0.60 -15.54 5.11
N TYR A 87 -0.14 -15.10 4.08
CA TYR A 87 -0.12 -15.74 2.77
C TYR A 87 1.25 -15.62 2.10
N PHE A 88 1.79 -14.42 1.99
CA PHE A 88 3.07 -14.19 1.30
C PHE A 88 4.25 -14.81 2.05
N ASP A 89 4.28 -14.73 3.37
CA ASP A 89 5.26 -15.44 4.20
C ASP A 89 5.20 -16.96 3.98
N SER A 90 3.98 -17.51 3.86
CA SER A 90 3.78 -18.94 3.57
C SER A 90 4.27 -19.37 2.20
N GLU A 91 4.40 -18.43 1.25
CA GLU A 91 5.01 -18.64 -0.07
C GLU A 91 6.52 -18.32 -0.09
N GLY A 92 7.09 -17.92 1.06
CA GLY A 92 8.52 -17.59 1.21
C GLY A 92 8.90 -16.23 0.62
N LEU A 93 7.95 -15.31 0.50
CA LEU A 93 8.16 -13.97 -0.05
C LEU A 93 8.45 -12.95 1.06
N GLU A 94 9.40 -12.05 0.84
CA GLU A 94 9.74 -10.98 1.76
C GLU A 94 8.72 -9.86 1.70
N VAL A 95 8.02 -9.61 2.82
CA VAL A 95 7.00 -8.55 2.94
C VAL A 95 7.57 -7.38 3.72
N ARG A 96 7.48 -6.17 3.16
CA ARG A 96 7.82 -4.93 3.85
C ARG A 96 6.60 -4.06 4.06
N LEU A 97 6.50 -3.49 5.27
CA LEU A 97 5.36 -2.67 5.66
C LEU A 97 5.78 -1.21 5.82
N ALA A 98 4.99 -0.31 5.26
CA ALA A 98 5.24 1.12 5.36
C ALA A 98 3.96 1.93 5.59
N ALA A 99 4.16 3.14 6.13
CA ALA A 99 3.11 4.14 6.28
C ALA A 99 3.69 5.55 6.11
N PRO A 100 2.88 6.58 5.82
CA PRO A 100 3.39 7.93 5.59
C PRO A 100 3.92 8.61 6.86
N THR A 101 3.44 8.20 8.05
CA THR A 101 3.83 8.82 9.33
C THR A 101 4.32 7.79 10.34
N GLY A 102 5.17 8.23 11.28
CA GLY A 102 5.67 7.36 12.36
C GLY A 102 4.55 6.81 13.25
N ARG A 103 3.48 7.57 13.47
CA ARG A 103 2.32 7.12 14.24
C ARG A 103 1.55 6.02 13.51
N ALA A 104 1.37 6.15 12.19
CA ALA A 104 0.72 5.13 11.38
C ALA A 104 1.58 3.86 11.28
N ALA A 105 2.89 4.00 11.06
CA ALA A 105 3.82 2.87 11.05
C ALA A 105 3.80 2.09 12.39
N LYS A 106 3.83 2.81 13.53
CA LYS A 106 3.75 2.19 14.85
C LYS A 106 2.44 1.42 15.04
N ARG A 107 1.30 2.00 14.65
CA ARG A 107 -0.01 1.30 14.69
C ARG A 107 -0.02 0.06 13.82
N MET A 108 0.53 0.15 12.62
CA MET A 108 0.64 -0.99 11.71
C MET A 108 1.48 -2.10 12.34
N GLN A 109 2.64 -1.77 12.93
CA GLN A 109 3.48 -2.72 13.64
C GLN A 109 2.77 -3.37 14.84
N GLU A 110 2.07 -2.59 15.66
CA GLU A 110 1.31 -3.11 16.81
C GLU A 110 0.17 -4.04 16.37
N ALA A 111 -0.47 -3.74 15.24
CA ALA A 111 -1.61 -4.50 14.73
C ALA A 111 -1.23 -5.76 13.95
N THR A 112 -0.04 -5.78 13.34
CA THR A 112 0.43 -6.92 12.53
C THR A 112 1.45 -7.78 13.26
N GLY A 113 2.12 -7.24 14.28
CA GLY A 113 3.28 -7.88 14.92
C GLY A 113 4.56 -7.88 14.08
N CYS A 114 4.52 -7.32 12.86
CA CYS A 114 5.64 -7.25 11.93
C CYS A 114 6.28 -5.85 11.97
N GLU A 115 7.57 -5.77 11.65
CA GLU A 115 8.24 -4.48 11.56
C GLU A 115 7.61 -3.61 10.49
N ALA A 116 7.24 -2.37 10.85
CA ALA A 116 6.71 -1.38 9.95
C ALA A 116 7.44 -0.05 10.14
N GLN A 117 7.68 0.66 9.06
CA GLN A 117 8.45 1.91 9.08
C GLN A 117 7.76 3.01 8.28
N THR A 118 8.25 4.23 8.37
CA THR A 118 7.75 5.29 7.49
C THR A 118 8.28 5.09 6.07
N ILE A 119 7.50 5.54 5.05
CA ILE A 119 7.98 5.54 3.66
C ILE A 119 9.32 6.27 3.57
N HIS A 120 9.48 7.40 4.24
CA HIS A 120 10.73 8.15 4.26
C HIS A 120 11.92 7.32 4.80
N ARG A 121 11.70 6.54 5.87
CA ARG A 121 12.73 5.68 6.44
C ARG A 121 13.02 4.49 5.52
N MET A 122 12.01 3.93 4.89
CA MET A 122 12.16 2.86 3.90
C MET A 122 12.99 3.30 2.70
N LEU A 123 12.82 4.56 2.27
CA LEU A 123 13.55 5.15 1.16
C LEU A 123 14.95 5.65 1.54
N GLU A 124 15.32 5.58 2.82
CA GLU A 124 16.63 6.01 3.33
C GLU A 124 16.98 7.44 2.90
N ILE A 125 16.66 8.43 3.74
CA ILE A 125 16.98 9.82 3.43
C ILE A 125 18.50 10.01 3.51
N SER A 126 19.14 10.37 2.40
CA SER A 126 20.55 10.75 2.36
C SER A 126 20.74 12.07 3.10
N GLY A 127 21.64 12.08 4.05
CA GLY A 127 22.07 13.31 4.70
C GLY A 127 22.33 13.10 6.17
N ALA A 128 23.60 12.91 6.52
CA ALA A 128 24.14 13.35 7.79
C ALA A 128 23.80 14.83 7.98
N ALA A 129 23.61 15.22 9.25
CA ALA A 129 23.22 16.54 9.70
C ALA A 129 24.24 17.66 9.38
N ASP A 130 24.65 17.79 8.14
CA ASP A 130 25.43 18.93 7.68
C ASP A 130 24.51 19.86 6.89
N GLU A 131 24.31 21.02 7.47
CA GLU A 131 23.46 22.14 7.08
C GLU A 131 23.89 22.73 5.71
N GLU A 132 23.66 22.05 4.61
CA GLU A 132 23.64 22.69 3.31
C GLU A 132 22.32 22.41 2.63
N GLU A 133 21.61 23.48 2.27
CA GLU A 133 20.29 23.58 1.67
C GLU A 133 20.24 22.88 0.31
N GLY A 134 20.20 21.53 0.30
CA GLY A 134 19.92 20.73 -0.87
C GLY A 134 18.56 20.01 -0.76
N PRO A 135 17.87 19.73 -1.87
CA PRO A 135 16.68 18.89 -1.81
C PRO A 135 17.06 17.52 -1.23
N LYS A 136 16.34 17.09 -0.17
CA LYS A 136 16.54 15.77 0.44
C LYS A 136 16.46 14.70 -0.64
N GLN A 137 17.57 14.02 -0.90
CA GLN A 137 17.60 12.90 -1.83
C GLN A 137 17.36 11.60 -1.07
N PHE A 138 16.59 10.70 -1.65
CA PHE A 138 16.43 9.35 -1.16
C PHE A 138 17.55 8.47 -1.73
N GLU A 139 18.15 7.62 -0.90
CA GLU A 139 19.16 6.67 -1.33
C GLU A 139 18.55 5.53 -2.13
N ARG A 140 17.32 5.13 -1.77
CA ARG A 140 16.55 4.14 -2.53
C ARG A 140 15.88 4.82 -3.72
N ASN A 141 16.22 4.33 -4.91
CA ASN A 141 15.77 4.86 -6.20
C ASN A 141 15.94 3.80 -7.31
N GLU A 142 15.87 4.19 -8.57
CA GLU A 142 15.97 3.29 -9.71
C GLU A 142 17.34 2.59 -9.81
N GLU A 143 18.42 3.21 -9.32
CA GLU A 143 19.79 2.65 -9.33
C GLU A 143 20.07 1.79 -8.09
N ASN A 144 19.33 2.04 -7.00
CA ASN A 144 19.42 1.33 -5.72
C ASN A 144 18.02 0.99 -5.19
N PRO A 145 17.29 0.05 -5.83
CA PRO A 145 15.92 -0.23 -5.50
C PRO A 145 15.75 -0.93 -4.13
N LEU A 146 14.52 -0.95 -3.67
CA LEU A 146 14.13 -1.71 -2.49
C LEU A 146 14.21 -3.22 -2.79
N GLU A 147 14.81 -3.94 -1.89
CA GLU A 147 14.85 -5.41 -1.92
C GLU A 147 13.64 -5.93 -1.15
N ALA A 148 12.56 -6.24 -1.87
CA ALA A 148 11.35 -6.81 -1.30
C ALA A 148 10.52 -7.46 -2.41
N ASP A 149 9.83 -8.56 -2.09
CA ASP A 149 8.88 -9.21 -3.00
C ASP A 149 7.51 -8.53 -2.95
N VAL A 150 7.14 -8.04 -1.76
CA VAL A 150 5.86 -7.39 -1.48
C VAL A 150 6.07 -6.16 -0.61
N ILE A 151 5.47 -5.06 -1.01
CA ILE A 151 5.44 -3.82 -0.22
C ILE A 151 3.99 -3.45 0.04
N ILE A 152 3.61 -3.35 1.31
CA ILE A 152 2.28 -2.91 1.73
C ILE A 152 2.40 -1.53 2.35
N VAL A 153 1.70 -0.56 1.79
CA VAL A 153 1.66 0.82 2.30
C VAL A 153 0.27 1.14 2.80
N ASP A 154 0.16 1.40 4.10
CA ASP A 154 -1.12 1.81 4.72
C ASP A 154 -1.23 3.34 4.85
N GLU A 155 -2.43 3.83 5.12
CA GLU A 155 -2.79 5.25 5.23
C GLU A 155 -2.42 6.08 3.97
N MET A 156 -2.66 5.49 2.80
CA MET A 156 -2.31 6.08 1.50
C MET A 156 -3.02 7.41 1.22
N SER A 157 -4.12 7.73 1.90
CA SER A 157 -4.78 9.05 1.79
C SER A 157 -3.86 10.22 2.17
N MET A 158 -2.84 9.97 3.00
CA MET A 158 -1.88 10.96 3.46
C MET A 158 -0.64 11.10 2.55
N VAL A 159 -0.51 10.28 1.50
CA VAL A 159 0.64 10.29 0.59
C VAL A 159 0.41 11.29 -0.54
N ASP A 160 1.33 12.23 -0.70
CA ASP A 160 1.31 13.20 -1.80
C ASP A 160 2.00 12.65 -3.06
N ILE A 161 1.91 13.42 -4.17
CA ILE A 161 2.46 12.98 -5.46
C ILE A 161 3.98 12.85 -5.45
N TYR A 162 4.70 13.67 -4.68
CA TYR A 162 6.15 13.62 -4.63
C TYR A 162 6.65 12.40 -3.85
N LEU A 163 6.01 12.09 -2.71
CA LEU A 163 6.34 10.91 -1.92
C LEU A 163 5.98 9.62 -2.68
N MET A 164 4.83 9.61 -3.36
CA MET A 164 4.45 8.49 -4.22
C MET A 164 5.43 8.28 -5.37
N HIS A 165 5.84 9.37 -6.03
CA HIS A 165 6.83 9.33 -7.10
C HIS A 165 8.17 8.75 -6.60
N ALA A 166 8.64 9.22 -5.43
CA ALA A 166 9.89 8.71 -4.84
C ALA A 166 9.79 7.23 -4.47
N LEU A 167 8.67 6.79 -3.91
CA LEU A 167 8.43 5.38 -3.61
C LEU A 167 8.49 4.53 -4.88
N LEU A 168 7.78 4.93 -5.93
CA LEU A 168 7.74 4.17 -7.18
C LEU A 168 9.10 4.07 -7.87
N LYS A 169 9.95 5.08 -7.76
CA LYS A 169 11.34 5.02 -8.25
C LYS A 169 12.18 3.94 -7.58
N ALA A 170 11.85 3.60 -6.34
CA ALA A 170 12.56 2.58 -5.59
C ALA A 170 11.93 1.18 -5.69
N VAL A 171 10.76 1.05 -6.31
CA VAL A 171 10.05 -0.24 -6.48
C VAL A 171 10.33 -0.80 -7.86
N THR A 172 10.87 -2.02 -7.92
CA THR A 172 11.15 -2.69 -9.20
C THR A 172 9.92 -3.39 -9.75
N VAL A 173 9.87 -3.51 -11.09
CA VAL A 173 8.86 -4.33 -11.76
C VAL A 173 9.05 -5.80 -11.34
N GLY A 174 7.97 -6.40 -10.86
CA GLY A 174 8.00 -7.75 -10.27
C GLY A 174 7.75 -7.74 -8.74
N THR A 175 8.08 -6.65 -8.05
CA THR A 175 7.61 -6.42 -6.68
C THR A 175 6.12 -6.13 -6.69
N ARG A 176 5.38 -6.71 -5.74
CA ARG A 176 3.96 -6.42 -5.55
C ARG A 176 3.81 -5.20 -4.65
N LEU A 177 3.12 -4.18 -5.13
CA LEU A 177 2.81 -2.98 -4.37
C LEU A 177 1.33 -2.96 -4.00
N ILE A 178 1.04 -2.96 -2.70
CA ILE A 178 -0.31 -2.94 -2.16
C ILE A 178 -0.54 -1.62 -1.46
N LEU A 179 -1.43 -0.82 -2.00
CA LEU A 179 -1.78 0.51 -1.51
C LEU A 179 -3.07 0.43 -0.71
N VAL A 180 -2.98 0.66 0.60
CA VAL A 180 -4.12 0.55 1.52
C VAL A 180 -4.50 1.93 2.03
N GLY A 181 -5.78 2.25 2.03
CA GLY A 181 -6.26 3.52 2.56
C GLY A 181 -7.77 3.67 2.53
N ASP A 182 -8.23 4.77 3.04
CA ASP A 182 -9.64 5.12 3.02
C ASP A 182 -9.83 6.28 2.03
N ARG A 183 -10.62 6.03 0.96
CA ARG A 183 -10.90 7.02 -0.10
C ARG A 183 -11.67 8.25 0.40
N ASP A 184 -12.39 8.10 1.51
CA ASP A 184 -13.25 9.14 2.06
C ASP A 184 -12.54 9.95 3.17
N GLN A 185 -11.29 9.60 3.53
CA GLN A 185 -10.46 10.40 4.42
C GLN A 185 -9.95 11.67 3.74
N LEU A 186 -9.53 12.63 4.58
CA LEU A 186 -8.93 13.87 4.10
C LEU A 186 -7.64 13.56 3.30
N PRO A 187 -7.43 14.25 2.17
CA PRO A 187 -6.23 14.09 1.37
C PRO A 187 -4.98 14.58 2.11
N SER A 188 -3.82 14.28 1.53
CA SER A 188 -2.52 14.76 2.01
C SER A 188 -2.47 16.29 2.09
N VAL A 189 -1.61 16.82 2.98
CA VAL A 189 -1.32 18.26 3.05
C VAL A 189 -0.49 18.70 1.83
N GLY A 190 0.32 17.80 1.28
CA GLY A 190 1.07 18.00 0.05
C GLY A 190 0.20 17.92 -1.21
N PRO A 191 0.76 18.26 -2.38
CA PRO A 191 0.01 18.30 -3.63
C PRO A 191 -0.39 16.90 -4.13
N GLY A 192 -1.60 16.83 -4.71
CA GLY A 192 -2.16 15.62 -5.32
C GLY A 192 -3.05 14.81 -4.36
N SER A 193 -4.10 14.22 -4.92
CA SER A 193 -4.99 13.28 -4.22
C SER A 193 -4.73 11.87 -4.72
N VAL A 194 -3.49 11.39 -4.54
CA VAL A 194 -2.94 10.20 -5.21
C VAL A 194 -3.85 8.98 -5.10
N LEU A 195 -4.26 8.61 -3.89
CA LEU A 195 -5.14 7.43 -3.70
C LEU A 195 -6.47 7.61 -4.44
N LYS A 196 -7.08 8.78 -4.32
CA LYS A 196 -8.36 9.08 -4.95
C LYS A 196 -8.25 9.07 -6.47
N ASP A 197 -7.22 9.70 -7.02
CA ASP A 197 -6.99 9.75 -8.46
C ASP A 197 -6.73 8.36 -9.06
N ILE A 198 -5.98 7.49 -8.35
CA ILE A 198 -5.78 6.09 -8.74
C ILE A 198 -7.12 5.34 -8.76
N ILE A 199 -7.95 5.48 -7.74
CA ILE A 199 -9.26 4.84 -7.65
C ILE A 199 -10.19 5.34 -8.76
N GLU A 200 -10.29 6.66 -8.96
CA GLU A 200 -11.15 7.28 -9.96
C GLU A 200 -10.71 7.02 -11.41
N SER A 201 -9.44 6.66 -11.61
CA SER A 201 -8.95 6.28 -12.94
C SER A 201 -9.52 4.96 -13.46
N GLU A 202 -9.98 4.08 -12.56
CA GLU A 202 -10.48 2.73 -12.86
C GLU A 202 -9.49 1.86 -13.67
N CYS A 203 -8.19 2.23 -13.65
CA CYS A 203 -7.15 1.57 -14.44
C CYS A 203 -6.44 0.43 -13.71
N PHE A 204 -6.63 0.31 -12.41
CA PHE A 204 -5.87 -0.59 -11.54
C PHE A 204 -6.77 -1.52 -10.75
N PRO A 205 -6.29 -2.72 -10.36
CA PRO A 205 -7.03 -3.62 -9.48
C PRO A 205 -7.41 -2.92 -8.18
N LEU A 206 -8.70 -2.95 -7.86
CA LEU A 206 -9.29 -2.28 -6.70
C LEU A 206 -10.19 -3.26 -5.97
N VAL A 207 -9.97 -3.41 -4.66
CA VAL A 207 -10.90 -4.09 -3.76
C VAL A 207 -11.39 -3.09 -2.73
N CYS A 208 -12.72 -2.96 -2.62
CA CYS A 208 -13.38 -2.05 -1.70
C CYS A 208 -14.07 -2.87 -0.59
N LEU A 209 -13.52 -2.80 0.63
CA LEU A 209 -14.13 -3.44 1.79
C LEU A 209 -15.32 -2.62 2.28
N THR A 210 -16.50 -3.21 2.20
CA THR A 210 -17.76 -2.54 2.55
C THR A 210 -18.40 -3.08 3.82
N HIS A 211 -18.00 -4.28 4.26
CA HIS A 211 -18.55 -4.91 5.44
C HIS A 211 -17.95 -4.30 6.71
N ILE A 212 -18.80 -3.73 7.58
CA ILE A 212 -18.37 -3.16 8.86
C ILE A 212 -18.47 -4.23 9.92
N PHE A 213 -17.33 -4.65 10.47
CA PHE A 213 -17.26 -5.51 11.64
C PHE A 213 -17.48 -4.65 12.88
N ARG A 214 -18.68 -4.72 13.49
CA ARG A 214 -18.90 -4.11 14.79
C ARG A 214 -18.01 -4.83 15.80
N GLN A 215 -17.15 -4.09 16.48
CA GLN A 215 -16.56 -4.62 17.71
C GLN A 215 -17.72 -4.85 18.68
N GLU A 216 -18.02 -6.11 18.98
CA GLU A 216 -18.79 -6.49 20.16
C GLU A 216 -17.91 -6.23 21.40
N GLY A 217 -17.73 -4.98 21.72
CA GLY A 217 -17.10 -4.51 22.93
C GLY A 217 -18.16 -3.75 23.70
N GLY A 218 -18.87 -4.45 24.56
CA GLY A 218 -19.78 -3.84 25.53
C GLY A 218 -19.05 -2.76 26.31
N SER A 219 -19.47 -1.53 26.13
CA SER A 219 -19.25 -0.47 27.09
C SER A 219 -20.49 -0.50 28.02
N ASP A 220 -20.42 -1.33 29.03
CA ASP A 220 -21.20 -1.11 30.23
C ASP A 220 -20.61 0.09 30.97
N ILE A 221 -21.29 1.21 30.88
CA ILE A 221 -21.14 2.35 31.79
C ILE A 221 -22.37 2.41 32.65
#